data_765f6fe4da11c9d3e110d4708f374c1d
#
_entry.id   765f6fe4da11c9d3e110d4708f374c1d
#
_cell.length_a   1.000
_cell.length_b   1.000
_cell.length_c   1.000
_cell.angle_alpha   90.00
_cell.angle_beta   90.00
_cell.angle_gamma   90.00
#
_symmetry.space_group_name_H-M   'P 1'
#
loop_
_entity.id
_entity.type
_entity.pdbx_description
1 polymer ?
#
loop_
_entity_poly.entity_id
_entity_poly.type
_entity_poly.pdbx_seq_one_letter_code
_entity_poly.pdbx_strand_id
1 'polypeptide(L)'
;MPLCIAAKMRHIRRTMLKVKDTLRATVHLSFDGRVFKVYHAANAQERFDNEVRVLRYLEARKCPFVPRLLEADREKLRIVTTNCGARVNHLDEQRKNEIFAELETFGVRHDDPDIRNVTYRFSDGRFCLIDFEFATILPDDQKKSA
;
A
#
# COMPACT_ATOMS: atom_id res chain seq x y z
N MET A 1 -23.04 14.32 -29.61
CA MET A 1 -22.02 13.32 -29.23
C MET A 1 -20.89 13.85 -28.32
N PRO A 2 -20.33 15.07 -28.47
CA PRO A 2 -19.29 15.53 -27.56
C PRO A 2 -19.75 15.70 -26.10
N LEU A 3 -21.04 15.93 -25.85
CA LEU A 3 -21.59 16.04 -24.49
C LEU A 3 -21.57 14.73 -23.69
N CYS A 4 -21.68 13.55 -24.34
CA CYS A 4 -21.60 12.25 -23.66
C CYS A 4 -20.19 11.91 -23.19
N ILE A 5 -19.16 12.28 -23.94
CA ILE A 5 -17.77 12.04 -23.59
C ILE A 5 -17.35 12.93 -22.42
N ALA A 6 -17.74 14.21 -22.44
CA ALA A 6 -17.46 15.14 -21.35
C ALA A 6 -18.16 14.73 -20.04
N ALA A 7 -19.39 14.23 -20.13
CA ALA A 7 -20.14 13.73 -18.98
C ALA A 7 -19.50 12.45 -18.39
N LYS A 8 -19.02 11.53 -19.22
CA LYS A 8 -18.28 10.34 -18.77
C LYS A 8 -16.97 10.71 -18.09
N MET A 9 -16.21 11.66 -18.65
CA MET A 9 -14.96 12.11 -18.03
C MET A 9 -15.18 12.81 -16.68
N ARG A 10 -16.26 13.59 -16.55
CA ARG A 10 -16.64 14.21 -15.27
C ARG A 10 -17.05 13.17 -14.24
N HIS A 11 -17.74 12.12 -14.66
CA HIS A 11 -18.15 11.03 -13.78
C HIS A 11 -16.95 10.24 -13.25
N ILE A 12 -15.97 9.93 -14.11
CA ILE A 12 -14.72 9.26 -13.72
C ILE A 12 -13.95 10.10 -12.69
N ARG A 13 -13.88 11.43 -12.86
CA ARG A 13 -13.22 12.31 -11.89
C ARG A 13 -13.92 12.34 -10.52
N ARG A 14 -15.24 12.13 -10.49
CA ARG A 14 -16.03 12.10 -9.25
C ARG A 14 -15.91 10.79 -8.48
N THR A 15 -15.43 9.72 -9.12
CA THR A 15 -15.33 8.38 -8.51
C THR A 15 -13.99 8.11 -7.85
N MET A 16 -13.04 9.04 -7.93
CA MET A 16 -11.72 8.92 -7.30
C MET A 16 -11.57 9.93 -6.17
N LEU A 17 -11.30 9.43 -4.98
CA LEU A 17 -11.01 10.25 -3.81
C LEU A 17 -9.50 10.33 -3.62
N LYS A 18 -8.96 11.56 -3.58
CA LYS A 18 -7.57 11.80 -3.22
C LYS A 18 -7.41 11.62 -1.71
N VAL A 19 -6.73 10.55 -1.31
CA VAL A 19 -6.56 10.18 0.09
C VAL A 19 -5.31 10.80 0.68
N LYS A 20 -4.25 10.92 -0.11
CA LYS A 20 -2.95 11.41 0.34
C LYS A 20 -2.26 12.13 -0.81
N ASP A 21 -1.69 13.28 -0.50
CA ASP A 21 -0.81 13.99 -1.39
C ASP A 21 0.39 14.51 -0.60
N THR A 22 1.55 13.96 -0.90
CA THR A 22 2.79 14.33 -0.26
C THR A 22 3.82 14.73 -1.31
N LEU A 23 4.98 15.25 -0.88
CA LEU A 23 6.09 15.53 -1.78
C LEU A 23 6.62 14.30 -2.52
N ARG A 24 6.30 13.08 -2.05
CA ARG A 24 6.82 11.80 -2.58
C ARG A 24 5.82 11.02 -3.42
N ALA A 25 4.55 11.06 -3.05
CA ALA A 25 3.52 10.26 -3.72
C ALA A 25 2.14 10.86 -3.59
N THR A 26 1.29 10.58 -4.57
CA THR A 26 -0.13 10.89 -4.55
C THR A 26 -0.93 9.60 -4.56
N VAL A 27 -1.88 9.47 -3.63
CA VAL A 27 -2.69 8.28 -3.46
C VAL A 27 -4.17 8.62 -3.71
N HIS A 28 -4.81 7.86 -4.58
CA HIS A 28 -6.23 7.96 -4.90
C HIS A 28 -6.94 6.65 -4.61
N LEU A 29 -8.15 6.76 -4.06
CA LEU A 29 -9.06 5.64 -3.88
C LEU A 29 -10.13 5.70 -4.96
N SER A 30 -10.29 4.62 -5.74
CA SER A 30 -11.36 4.52 -6.72
C SER A 30 -12.66 4.05 -6.08
N PHE A 31 -13.78 4.27 -6.78
CA PHE A 31 -15.11 3.88 -6.31
C PHE A 31 -15.23 2.37 -6.10
N ASP A 32 -14.53 1.56 -6.89
CA ASP A 32 -14.53 0.10 -6.79
C ASP A 32 -13.54 -0.44 -5.73
N GLY A 33 -12.99 0.43 -4.90
CA GLY A 33 -12.14 0.05 -3.78
C GLY A 33 -10.69 -0.23 -4.14
N ARG A 34 -10.21 0.17 -5.33
CA ARG A 34 -8.81 0.07 -5.70
C ARG A 34 -8.04 1.32 -5.29
N VAL A 35 -6.78 1.13 -4.90
CA VAL A 35 -5.89 2.21 -4.50
C VAL A 35 -4.86 2.45 -5.60
N PHE A 36 -4.77 3.69 -6.07
CA PHE A 36 -3.82 4.14 -7.09
C PHE A 36 -2.76 5.01 -6.41
N LYS A 37 -1.51 4.62 -6.52
CA LYS A 37 -0.38 5.36 -5.98
C LYS A 37 0.58 5.75 -7.09
N VAL A 38 0.86 7.05 -7.21
CA VAL A 38 1.82 7.60 -8.17
C VAL A 38 3.00 8.16 -7.40
N TYR A 39 4.19 7.71 -7.74
CA TYR A 39 5.44 8.16 -7.13
C TYR A 39 6.00 9.35 -7.88
N HIS A 40 6.49 10.33 -7.15
CA HIS A 40 7.14 11.51 -7.74
C HIS A 40 8.26 12.02 -6.85
N ALA A 41 8.98 13.04 -7.32
CA ALA A 41 10.14 13.62 -6.65
C ALA A 41 11.35 12.69 -6.53
N ALA A 42 12.20 12.91 -5.55
CA ALA A 42 13.47 12.22 -5.41
C ALA A 42 13.32 10.70 -5.24
N ASN A 43 14.12 9.94 -5.99
CA ASN A 43 14.18 8.49 -5.93
C ASN A 43 12.84 7.79 -6.22
N ALA A 44 11.95 8.43 -6.99
CA ALA A 44 10.62 7.90 -7.28
C ALA A 44 10.68 6.52 -7.93
N GLN A 45 11.58 6.30 -8.89
CA GLN A 45 11.73 5.01 -9.56
C GLN A 45 12.22 3.92 -8.61
N GLU A 46 13.21 4.22 -7.77
CA GLU A 46 13.73 3.25 -6.81
C GLU A 46 12.67 2.85 -5.77
N ARG A 47 11.90 3.82 -5.28
CA ARG A 47 10.80 3.58 -4.33
C ARG A 47 9.68 2.78 -4.96
N PHE A 48 9.32 3.08 -6.20
CA PHE A 48 8.37 2.28 -6.98
C PHE A 48 8.86 0.85 -7.14
N ASP A 49 10.08 0.67 -7.63
CA ASP A 49 10.66 -0.67 -7.87
C ASP A 49 10.72 -1.48 -6.57
N ASN A 50 11.08 -0.85 -5.45
CA ASN A 50 11.17 -1.52 -4.16
C ASN A 50 9.79 -1.94 -3.64
N GLU A 51 8.79 -1.07 -3.68
CA GLU A 51 7.43 -1.41 -3.24
C GLU A 51 6.83 -2.53 -4.08
N VAL A 52 6.99 -2.48 -5.39
CA VAL A 52 6.54 -3.56 -6.29
C VAL A 52 7.20 -4.89 -5.92
N ARG A 53 8.50 -4.89 -5.72
CA ARG A 53 9.27 -6.08 -5.34
C ARG A 53 8.81 -6.66 -4.01
N VAL A 54 8.64 -5.81 -3.00
CA VAL A 54 8.21 -6.24 -1.67
C VAL A 54 6.78 -6.78 -1.69
N LEU A 55 5.84 -6.09 -2.35
CA LEU A 55 4.46 -6.56 -2.43
C LEU A 55 4.34 -7.90 -3.17
N ARG A 56 5.08 -8.10 -4.25
CA ARG A 56 5.13 -9.39 -4.95
C ARG A 56 5.71 -10.49 -4.07
N TYR A 57 6.75 -10.18 -3.33
CA TYR A 57 7.36 -11.13 -2.38
C TYR A 57 6.37 -11.55 -1.30
N LEU A 58 5.66 -10.60 -0.70
CA LEU A 58 4.65 -10.88 0.35
C LEU A 58 3.45 -11.65 -0.19
N GLU A 59 3.01 -11.36 -1.43
CA GLU A 59 1.94 -12.12 -2.08
C GLU A 59 2.34 -13.58 -2.32
N ALA A 60 3.55 -13.81 -2.80
CA ALA A 60 4.08 -15.17 -2.99
C ALA A 60 4.14 -15.96 -1.66
N ARG A 61 4.35 -15.29 -0.56
CA ARG A 61 4.34 -15.87 0.79
C ARG A 61 2.97 -15.88 1.45
N LYS A 62 1.93 -15.48 0.73
CA LYS A 62 0.53 -15.46 1.20
C LYS A 62 0.32 -14.62 2.47
N CYS A 63 1.02 -13.51 2.59
CA CYS A 63 0.80 -12.56 3.68
C CYS A 63 -0.59 -11.93 3.57
N PRO A 64 -1.51 -12.12 4.54
CA PRO A 64 -2.90 -11.71 4.37
C PRO A 64 -3.21 -10.27 4.79
N PHE A 65 -2.26 -9.57 5.43
CA PHE A 65 -2.50 -8.24 6.02
C PHE A 65 -1.71 -7.13 5.33
N VAL A 66 -1.50 -7.27 4.04
CA VAL A 66 -0.85 -6.25 3.19
C VAL A 66 -1.65 -6.07 1.90
N PRO A 67 -1.50 -4.93 1.19
CA PRO A 67 -2.16 -4.76 -0.09
C PRO A 67 -1.70 -5.81 -1.11
N ARG A 68 -2.63 -6.26 -1.94
CA ARG A 68 -2.28 -7.05 -3.12
C ARG A 68 -1.98 -6.13 -4.28
N LEU A 69 -0.90 -6.38 -4.98
CA LEU A 69 -0.55 -5.63 -6.18
C LEU A 69 -1.41 -6.10 -7.36
N LEU A 70 -2.24 -5.22 -7.90
CA LEU A 70 -3.11 -5.50 -9.03
C LEU A 70 -2.48 -5.07 -10.36
N GLU A 71 -1.74 -3.97 -10.36
CA GLU A 71 -1.09 -3.41 -11.55
C GLU A 71 0.16 -2.64 -11.15
N ALA A 72 1.20 -2.71 -11.98
CA ALA A 72 2.40 -1.91 -11.84
C ALA A 72 2.78 -1.33 -13.21
N ASP A 73 2.81 0.00 -13.32
CA ASP A 73 3.20 0.72 -14.53
C ASP A 73 4.47 1.53 -14.25
N ARG A 74 5.59 1.02 -14.73
CA ARG A 74 6.90 1.63 -14.46
C ARG A 74 7.10 2.94 -15.21
N GLU A 75 6.51 3.11 -16.37
CA GLU A 75 6.63 4.35 -17.14
C GLU A 75 5.93 5.51 -16.43
N LYS A 76 4.75 5.25 -15.87
CA LYS A 76 3.97 6.21 -15.10
C LYS A 76 4.35 6.26 -13.63
N LEU A 77 5.23 5.37 -13.16
CA LEU A 77 5.58 5.19 -11.76
C LEU A 77 4.31 5.08 -10.89
N ARG A 78 3.40 4.22 -11.33
CA ARG A 78 2.09 4.02 -10.70
C ARG A 78 1.88 2.56 -10.35
N ILE A 79 1.38 2.31 -9.15
CA ILE A 79 0.84 1.00 -8.77
C ILE A 79 -0.65 1.11 -8.50
N VAL A 80 -1.34 -0.02 -8.69
CA VAL A 80 -2.72 -0.22 -8.29
C VAL A 80 -2.77 -1.40 -7.34
N THR A 81 -3.37 -1.19 -6.17
CA THR A 81 -3.48 -2.22 -5.13
C THR A 81 -4.90 -2.38 -4.63
N THR A 82 -5.12 -3.46 -3.89
CA THR A 82 -6.33 -3.59 -3.07
C THR A 82 -6.31 -2.59 -1.93
N ASN A 83 -7.50 -2.27 -1.39
CA ASN A 83 -7.65 -1.39 -0.24
C ASN A 83 -7.57 -2.19 1.06
N CYS A 84 -6.69 -1.76 1.96
CA CYS A 84 -6.52 -2.36 3.29
C CYS A 84 -7.32 -1.65 4.40
N GLY A 85 -8.31 -0.84 4.04
CA GLY A 85 -9.18 -0.18 5.01
C GLY A 85 -8.74 1.23 5.41
N ALA A 86 -9.28 1.70 6.51
CA ALA A 86 -9.09 3.05 7.00
C ALA A 86 -7.90 3.14 7.97
N ARG A 87 -7.34 4.34 8.09
CA ARG A 87 -6.28 4.62 9.07
C ARG A 87 -6.75 4.37 10.49
N VAL A 88 -5.83 3.90 11.31
CA VAL A 88 -6.02 3.72 12.76
C VAL A 88 -5.49 4.96 13.46
N ASN A 89 -6.33 5.61 14.27
CA ASN A 89 -5.96 6.83 15.01
C ASN A 89 -5.26 6.51 16.33
N HIS A 90 -5.67 5.43 16.99
CA HIS A 90 -5.11 4.98 18.25
C HIS A 90 -4.85 3.50 18.22
N LEU A 91 -3.66 3.11 18.64
CA LEU A 91 -3.26 1.73 18.80
C LEU A 91 -2.24 1.66 19.94
N ASP A 92 -2.46 0.70 20.83
CA ASP A 92 -1.52 0.38 21.89
C ASP A 92 -0.15 0.07 21.29
N GLU A 93 0.90 0.59 21.92
CA GLU A 93 2.29 0.44 21.45
C GLU A 93 2.70 -1.02 21.36
N GLN A 94 2.31 -1.85 22.33
CA GLN A 94 2.58 -3.27 22.30
C GLN A 94 1.90 -3.93 21.10
N ARG A 95 0.63 -3.64 20.86
CA ARG A 95 -0.12 -4.19 19.73
C ARG A 95 0.46 -3.75 18.39
N LYS A 96 0.85 -2.49 18.27
CA LYS A 96 1.53 -1.99 17.08
C LYS A 96 2.82 -2.78 16.81
N ASN A 97 3.65 -2.95 17.83
CA ASN A 97 4.91 -3.68 17.70
C ASN A 97 4.68 -5.15 17.31
N GLU A 98 3.63 -5.79 17.82
CA GLU A 98 3.26 -7.16 17.45
C GLU A 98 2.90 -7.28 15.96
N ILE A 99 2.16 -6.30 15.41
CA ILE A 99 1.76 -6.30 14.00
C ILE A 99 3.00 -6.20 13.10
N PHE A 100 3.91 -5.27 13.40
CA PHE A 100 5.15 -5.13 12.63
C PHE A 100 6.08 -6.34 12.80
N ALA A 101 6.13 -6.94 13.99
CA ALA A 101 6.90 -8.16 14.22
C ALA A 101 6.32 -9.35 13.45
N GLU A 102 5.00 -9.46 13.31
CA GLU A 102 4.36 -10.50 12.51
C GLU A 102 4.78 -10.39 11.03
N LEU A 103 4.93 -9.19 10.49
CA LEU A 103 5.44 -8.98 9.12
C LEU A 103 6.83 -9.63 8.94
N GLU A 104 7.69 -9.56 9.92
CA GLU A 104 9.03 -10.16 9.84
C GLU A 104 8.98 -11.70 9.76
N THR A 105 7.90 -12.34 10.24
CA THR A 105 7.69 -13.77 10.04
C THR A 105 7.45 -14.13 8.58
N PHE A 106 7.00 -13.16 7.77
CA PHE A 106 6.86 -13.30 6.32
C PHE A 106 8.13 -12.86 5.56
N GLY A 107 9.20 -12.51 6.28
CA GLY A 107 10.49 -12.19 5.69
C GLY A 107 10.68 -10.75 5.25
N VAL A 108 9.88 -9.82 5.76
CA VAL A 108 9.99 -8.40 5.44
C VAL A 108 10.03 -7.56 6.71
N ARG A 109 10.97 -6.62 6.75
CA ARG A 109 11.02 -5.55 7.75
C ARG A 109 10.47 -4.25 7.14
N HIS A 110 9.55 -3.61 7.81
CA HIS A 110 8.87 -2.42 7.25
C HIS A 110 9.80 -1.20 7.11
N ASP A 111 10.70 -1.01 8.06
CA ASP A 111 11.64 0.13 8.18
C ASP A 111 10.99 1.51 8.45
N ASP A 112 9.66 1.58 8.55
CA ASP A 112 8.91 2.76 9.01
C ASP A 112 7.72 2.32 9.87
N PRO A 113 7.97 1.76 11.07
CA PRO A 113 6.94 1.15 11.92
C PRO A 113 6.12 2.19 12.68
N ASP A 114 5.54 3.12 11.95
CA ASP A 114 4.71 4.19 12.46
C ASP A 114 3.22 3.83 12.31
N ILE A 115 2.38 4.30 13.23
CA ILE A 115 0.93 4.07 13.21
C ILE A 115 0.26 4.54 11.91
N ARG A 116 0.81 5.55 11.23
CA ARG A 116 0.29 6.02 9.93
C ARG A 116 0.31 4.94 8.84
N ASN A 117 1.12 3.90 9.00
CA ASN A 117 1.23 2.76 8.10
C ASN A 117 0.39 1.57 8.54
N VAL A 118 -0.42 1.73 9.58
CA VAL A 118 -1.37 0.73 10.05
C VAL A 118 -2.78 1.13 9.64
N THR A 119 -3.52 0.20 9.05
CA THR A 119 -4.93 0.36 8.72
C THR A 119 -5.76 -0.73 9.38
N TYR A 120 -7.09 -0.53 9.42
CA TYR A 120 -8.03 -1.54 9.87
C TYR A 120 -8.99 -1.89 8.74
N ARG A 121 -9.05 -3.15 8.40
CA ARG A 121 -9.90 -3.67 7.31
C ARG A 121 -11.16 -4.26 7.91
N PHE A 122 -12.29 -3.57 7.70
CA PHE A 122 -13.57 -3.96 8.28
C PHE A 122 -14.12 -5.25 7.70
N SER A 123 -13.76 -5.61 6.47
CA SER A 123 -14.28 -6.81 5.81
C SER A 123 -13.94 -8.10 6.57
N ASP A 124 -12.79 -8.15 7.23
CA ASP A 124 -12.34 -9.32 8.00
C ASP A 124 -11.86 -8.96 9.43
N GLY A 125 -12.00 -7.69 9.83
CA GLY A 125 -11.63 -7.26 11.18
C GLY A 125 -10.13 -7.34 11.46
N ARG A 126 -9.29 -7.09 10.46
CA ARG A 126 -7.85 -7.29 10.57
C ARG A 126 -7.08 -5.97 10.45
N PHE A 127 -6.10 -5.79 11.31
CA PHE A 127 -5.09 -4.75 11.12
C PHE A 127 -4.19 -5.12 9.95
N CYS A 128 -3.90 -4.14 9.10
CA CYS A 128 -3.06 -4.28 7.92
C CYS A 128 -1.92 -3.28 7.94
N LEU A 129 -0.89 -3.58 7.19
CA LEU A 129 0.25 -2.68 6.96
C LEU A 129 0.27 -2.20 5.52
N ILE A 130 0.61 -0.95 5.33
CA ILE A 130 0.71 -0.29 4.02
C ILE A 130 2.03 0.46 3.89
N ASP A 131 2.33 0.91 2.68
CA ASP A 131 3.45 1.80 2.36
C ASP A 131 4.82 1.14 2.53
N PHE A 132 5.14 0.27 1.58
CA PHE A 132 6.35 -0.58 1.60
C PHE A 132 7.51 -0.02 0.77
N GLU A 133 7.48 1.24 0.39
CA GLU A 133 8.50 1.82 -0.50
C GLU A 133 9.92 1.81 0.09
N PHE A 134 10.05 1.75 1.42
CA PHE A 134 11.33 1.66 2.13
C PHE A 134 11.55 0.33 2.86
N ALA A 135 10.66 -0.63 2.66
CA ALA A 135 10.75 -1.93 3.33
C ALA A 135 11.95 -2.75 2.82
N THR A 136 12.40 -3.67 3.66
CA THR A 136 13.54 -4.54 3.37
C THR A 136 13.11 -6.00 3.38
N ILE A 137 13.40 -6.72 2.31
CA ILE A 137 13.30 -8.19 2.31
C ILE A 137 14.49 -8.73 3.09
N LEU A 138 14.19 -9.45 4.17
CA LEU A 138 15.23 -9.98 5.06
C LEU A 138 15.97 -11.16 4.41
N PRO A 139 17.30 -11.29 4.62
CA PRO A 139 18.02 -12.50 4.27
C PRO A 139 17.45 -13.73 4.99
N ASP A 140 17.64 -14.93 4.44
CA ASP A 140 17.07 -16.18 4.98
C ASP A 140 17.48 -16.45 6.43
N ASP A 141 18.68 -16.08 6.82
CA ASP A 141 19.22 -16.22 8.17
C ASP A 141 18.61 -15.23 9.18
N GLN A 142 17.95 -14.16 8.72
CA GLN A 142 17.32 -13.13 9.54
C GLN A 142 15.78 -13.23 9.58
N LYS A 143 15.20 -14.16 8.82
CA LYS A 143 13.75 -14.37 8.84
C LYS A 143 13.34 -15.04 10.15
N LYS A 144 12.37 -14.44 10.84
CA LYS A 144 11.82 -15.03 12.05
C LYS A 144 10.95 -16.23 11.68
N SER A 145 11.01 -17.27 12.50
CA SER A 145 10.11 -18.41 12.36
C SER A 145 8.67 -18.01 12.68
N ALA A 146 7.77 -18.47 11.85
CA ALA A 146 6.35 -18.24 12.08
C ALA A 146 5.85 -19.06 13.26
#